data_404531f549888c022788a4fce053cae1
#
_entry.id   404531f549888c022788a4fce053cae1
#
_cell.length_a   1.000
_cell.length_b   1.000
_cell.length_c   1.000
_cell.angle_alpha   90.00
_cell.angle_beta   90.00
_cell.angle_gamma   90.00
#
_symmetry.space_group_name_H-M   'P 1'
#
loop_
_entity.id
_entity.type
_entity.pdbx_description
1 polymer ?
#
loop_
_entity_poly.entity_id
_entity_poly.type
_entity_poly.pdbx_seq_one_letter_code
_entity_poly.pdbx_strand_id
1 'polypeptide(L)'
;TCALPISAWEKGIALAKQTIDTYKQRHNDSIPRKVSYTLWSSEFIETGGATIAQVLYMLGVEPVRDAFGRVSDLKLIPSAELGRPRIDVVVQTSGQLRDIAASRLFLINRAVEMAAAAKDDKFENQVAASVVEAERVLTEKGVSPKDAREMASFRVFGGANGMYGTGIQGMVESGDRWESESEIADTYLNNMGAFYGDEKHWEVFQKFAFEAALNSTDVVVQPRQSNTWGALSLDHVYEFMGGMNLAVRNVTGKDPDAYLSDYRNRNNMKMQELKEAVGVESRTTILNPTYIKEKMKGGASAASEVAQTVTNTYGWNVMKPAAIDKELWDNIYDVYVKDEYKLNVKDFFEKQNPAALQEVTAVMMETARKGYWKASPEQLSNIAKLHTDLVRQFGPSGSGFTGDNAKLQQFIASQVDAQTAANYNKELKQMKQATLDGEATKGGMVLKKQSSDAVQGAQEEQNSLNGGLIAGIVLVAFVVMLLILKKKRKK
;
A
#
# COMPACT_ATOMS: atom_id res chain seq x y z
N THR A 1 10.44 24.68 -7.36
CA THR A 1 9.02 24.59 -6.93
C THR A 1 8.93 24.86 -5.44
N CYS A 2 8.14 25.86 -5.03
CA CYS A 2 7.87 26.19 -3.63
C CYS A 2 6.97 25.11 -3.00
N ALA A 3 7.53 23.99 -2.55
CA ALA A 3 6.79 23.05 -1.71
C ALA A 3 6.57 23.69 -0.34
N LEU A 4 5.42 23.40 0.27
CA LEU A 4 4.92 23.99 1.51
C LEU A 4 4.64 25.51 1.44
N PRO A 5 3.84 26.00 0.47
CA PRO A 5 3.32 27.36 0.52
C PRO A 5 2.51 27.58 1.81
N ILE A 6 2.28 28.84 2.18
CA ILE A 6 1.54 29.19 3.40
C ILE A 6 0.18 28.47 3.44
N SER A 7 -0.52 28.42 2.31
CA SER A 7 -1.82 27.75 2.22
C SER A 7 -1.75 26.24 2.48
N ALA A 8 -0.67 25.56 2.07
CA ALA A 8 -0.47 24.13 2.39
C ALA A 8 -0.17 23.92 3.88
N TRP A 9 0.61 24.84 4.46
CA TRP A 9 0.91 24.85 5.88
C TRP A 9 -0.35 24.99 6.74
N GLU A 10 -1.20 25.99 6.44
CA GLU A 10 -2.46 26.23 7.15
C GLU A 10 -3.42 25.04 7.06
N LYS A 11 -3.55 24.44 5.86
CA LYS A 11 -4.36 23.25 5.64
C LYS A 11 -3.82 22.04 6.42
N GLY A 12 -2.51 21.83 6.40
CA GLY A 12 -1.87 20.76 7.14
C GLY A 12 -2.07 20.89 8.64
N ILE A 13 -1.93 22.10 9.22
CA ILE A 13 -2.23 22.35 10.63
C ILE A 13 -3.70 22.00 10.96
N ALA A 14 -4.64 22.45 10.11
CA ALA A 14 -6.05 22.22 10.34
C ALA A 14 -6.38 20.71 10.38
N LEU A 15 -5.82 19.94 9.44
CA LEU A 15 -6.01 18.47 9.40
C LEU A 15 -5.29 17.76 10.56
N ALA A 16 -4.08 18.19 10.93
CA ALA A 16 -3.36 17.64 12.07
C ALA A 16 -4.14 17.85 13.39
N LYS A 17 -4.73 19.03 13.57
CA LYS A 17 -5.63 19.28 14.71
C LYS A 17 -6.85 18.37 14.69
N GLN A 18 -7.51 18.21 13.54
CA GLN A 18 -8.62 17.28 13.40
C GLN A 18 -8.22 15.82 13.70
N THR A 19 -7.03 15.37 13.30
CA THR A 19 -6.50 14.04 13.68
C THR A 19 -6.43 13.89 15.20
N ILE A 20 -5.86 14.87 15.88
CA ILE A 20 -5.74 14.87 17.34
C ILE A 20 -7.13 14.89 18.00
N ASP A 21 -8.02 15.75 17.56
CA ASP A 21 -9.36 15.91 18.11
C ASP A 21 -10.21 14.65 17.90
N THR A 22 -10.13 14.03 16.71
CA THR A 22 -10.82 12.77 16.41
C THR A 22 -10.32 11.64 17.33
N TYR A 23 -9.01 11.55 17.51
CA TYR A 23 -8.42 10.55 18.40
C TYR A 23 -8.85 10.79 19.87
N LYS A 24 -8.81 12.03 20.36
CA LYS A 24 -9.27 12.40 21.72
C LYS A 24 -10.71 12.00 21.98
N GLN A 25 -11.61 12.27 21.04
CA GLN A 25 -13.02 11.89 21.13
C GLN A 25 -13.23 10.39 21.30
N ARG A 26 -12.36 9.57 20.74
CA ARG A 26 -12.45 8.10 20.76
C ARG A 26 -11.70 7.48 21.93
N HIS A 27 -10.74 8.18 22.52
CA HIS A 27 -9.79 7.65 23.50
C HIS A 27 -9.77 8.44 24.81
N ASN A 28 -10.97 8.83 25.32
CA ASN A 28 -11.13 9.49 26.63
C ASN A 28 -10.20 10.72 26.80
N ASP A 29 -10.19 11.60 25.80
CA ASP A 29 -9.38 12.83 25.75
C ASP A 29 -7.85 12.61 25.69
N SER A 30 -7.40 11.40 25.45
CA SER A 30 -5.98 11.08 25.27
C SER A 30 -5.44 11.64 23.94
N ILE A 31 -4.18 12.07 23.95
CA ILE A 31 -3.45 12.51 22.73
C ILE A 31 -2.68 11.32 22.17
N PRO A 32 -2.65 11.13 20.81
CA PRO A 32 -1.85 10.06 20.24
C PRO A 32 -0.37 10.31 20.49
N ARG A 33 0.38 9.26 20.78
CA ARG A 33 1.84 9.35 21.01
C ARG A 33 2.60 9.42 19.69
N LYS A 34 2.14 8.66 18.70
CA LYS A 34 2.75 8.61 17.38
C LYS A 34 1.70 8.45 16.30
N VAL A 35 1.89 9.15 15.17
CA VAL A 35 1.03 9.09 13.99
C VAL A 35 1.86 8.68 12.78
N SER A 36 1.39 7.66 12.07
CA SER A 36 1.96 7.26 10.78
C SER A 36 1.32 8.03 9.64
N TYR A 37 2.11 8.45 8.66
CA TYR A 37 1.66 9.14 7.45
C TYR A 37 2.15 8.45 6.18
N THR A 38 1.27 8.32 5.19
CA THR A 38 1.65 7.95 3.82
C THR A 38 1.81 9.21 2.99
N LEU A 39 2.94 9.35 2.30
CA LEU A 39 3.20 10.46 1.39
C LEU A 39 3.04 10.01 -0.07
N TRP A 40 2.10 10.66 -0.77
CA TRP A 40 1.82 10.44 -2.20
C TRP A 40 2.31 11.60 -3.06
N SER A 41 2.85 11.29 -4.24
CA SER A 41 3.30 12.28 -5.21
C SER A 41 2.15 13.16 -5.72
N SER A 42 1.00 12.58 -6.00
CA SER A 42 -0.19 13.32 -6.46
C SER A 42 -0.70 14.29 -5.42
N GLU A 43 -0.81 13.88 -4.15
CA GLU A 43 -1.18 14.81 -3.05
C GLU A 43 -0.17 15.94 -2.91
N PHE A 44 1.11 15.61 -2.91
CA PHE A 44 2.18 16.58 -2.81
C PHE A 44 2.12 17.65 -3.92
N ILE A 45 1.85 17.24 -5.16
CA ILE A 45 1.73 18.15 -6.30
C ILE A 45 0.46 19.02 -6.19
N GLU A 46 -0.68 18.42 -5.84
CA GLU A 46 -1.97 19.10 -5.84
C GLU A 46 -2.14 20.07 -4.66
N THR A 47 -1.62 19.71 -3.49
CA THR A 47 -1.79 20.48 -2.26
C THR A 47 -0.60 21.38 -1.96
N GLY A 48 0.55 21.12 -2.59
CA GLY A 48 1.83 21.75 -2.25
C GLY A 48 2.48 21.14 -1.02
N GLY A 49 2.05 19.93 -0.59
CA GLY A 49 2.62 19.19 0.53
C GLY A 49 1.88 19.38 1.85
N ALA A 50 0.56 19.45 1.83
CA ALA A 50 -0.23 19.59 3.06
C ALA A 50 -0.05 18.41 4.03
N THR A 51 0.19 17.18 3.52
CA THR A 51 0.51 16.03 4.39
C THR A 51 1.87 16.20 5.07
N ILE A 52 2.88 16.76 4.39
CA ILE A 52 4.18 17.10 5.02
C ILE A 52 3.98 18.17 6.09
N ALA A 53 3.10 19.13 5.86
CA ALA A 53 2.76 20.14 6.88
C ALA A 53 2.09 19.50 8.11
N GLN A 54 1.23 18.48 7.95
CA GLN A 54 0.70 17.71 9.08
C GLN A 54 1.84 17.07 9.89
N VAL A 55 2.78 16.40 9.21
CA VAL A 55 3.94 15.74 9.83
C VAL A 55 4.76 16.75 10.67
N LEU A 56 5.13 17.88 10.08
CA LEU A 56 5.90 18.91 10.77
C LEU A 56 5.15 19.45 11.99
N TYR A 57 3.85 19.73 11.86
CA TYR A 57 3.04 20.24 12.96
C TYR A 57 2.88 19.24 14.09
N MET A 58 2.74 17.92 13.80
CA MET A 58 2.74 16.88 14.85
C MET A 58 4.01 16.94 15.69
N LEU A 59 5.17 17.05 15.04
CA LEU A 59 6.48 17.21 15.70
C LEU A 59 6.64 18.53 16.46
N GLY A 60 5.73 19.49 16.24
CA GLY A 60 5.88 20.85 16.79
C GLY A 60 7.02 21.62 16.16
N VAL A 61 7.18 21.49 14.84
CA VAL A 61 8.19 22.18 14.02
C VAL A 61 7.48 22.95 12.92
N GLU A 62 7.93 24.17 12.63
CA GLU A 62 7.38 24.98 11.55
C GLU A 62 8.45 25.39 10.54
N PRO A 63 8.07 25.61 9.27
CA PRO A 63 8.98 26.04 8.22
C PRO A 63 9.32 27.54 8.35
N VAL A 64 10.62 27.86 8.26
CA VAL A 64 11.12 29.20 8.07
C VAL A 64 11.18 29.51 6.58
N ARG A 65 10.69 30.67 6.17
CA ARG A 65 10.61 31.06 4.76
C ARG A 65 11.52 32.26 4.44
N ASP A 66 12.11 32.20 3.26
CA ASP A 66 12.85 33.33 2.71
C ASP A 66 11.89 34.45 2.20
N ALA A 67 12.45 35.53 1.71
CA ALA A 67 11.69 36.69 1.18
C ALA A 67 10.81 36.31 -0.05
N PHE A 68 11.06 35.17 -0.68
CA PHE A 68 10.29 34.65 -1.82
C PHE A 68 9.24 33.61 -1.38
N GLY A 69 9.06 33.39 -0.07
CA GLY A 69 8.13 32.40 0.48
C GLY A 69 8.60 30.95 0.37
N ARG A 70 9.85 30.69 -0.02
CA ARG A 70 10.40 29.33 -0.09
C ARG A 70 10.88 28.87 1.28
N VAL A 71 10.65 27.60 1.61
CA VAL A 71 11.18 27.03 2.85
C VAL A 71 12.71 27.00 2.79
N SER A 72 13.35 27.77 3.66
CA SER A 72 14.81 27.91 3.77
C SER A 72 15.37 27.18 4.99
N ASP A 73 14.56 27.04 6.06
CA ASP A 73 14.95 26.40 7.31
C ASP A 73 13.73 25.87 8.08
N LEU A 74 13.97 25.31 9.24
CA LEU A 74 12.98 24.86 10.22
C LEU A 74 13.23 25.52 11.57
N LYS A 75 12.17 25.73 12.36
CA LYS A 75 12.28 26.12 13.77
C LYS A 75 11.29 25.36 14.64
N LEU A 76 11.65 25.14 15.90
CA LEU A 76 10.73 24.58 16.88
C LEU A 76 9.61 25.59 17.19
N ILE A 77 8.37 25.13 17.23
CA ILE A 77 7.27 25.86 17.86
C ILE A 77 7.49 25.77 19.36
N PRO A 78 7.56 26.88 20.10
CA PRO A 78 7.71 26.86 21.55
C PRO A 78 6.63 25.99 22.21
N SER A 79 6.98 25.16 23.18
CA SER A 79 6.04 24.24 23.84
C SER A 79 4.84 24.96 24.43
N ALA A 80 5.03 26.19 24.93
CA ALA A 80 3.95 27.02 25.45
C ALA A 80 2.93 27.46 24.39
N GLU A 81 3.39 27.70 23.15
CA GLU A 81 2.57 28.05 21.99
C GLU A 81 1.90 26.82 21.41
N LEU A 82 2.63 25.70 21.32
CA LEU A 82 2.11 24.43 20.84
C LEU A 82 0.94 23.92 21.69
N GLY A 83 0.97 24.15 23.01
CA GLY A 83 -0.09 23.86 23.96
C GLY A 83 -0.40 22.37 24.18
N ARG A 84 0.48 21.48 23.71
CA ARG A 84 0.35 20.03 23.77
C ARG A 84 1.72 19.34 23.70
N PRO A 85 1.81 18.05 24.00
CA PRO A 85 3.00 17.25 23.73
C PRO A 85 3.44 17.34 22.26
N ARG A 86 4.73 17.21 22.00
CA ARG A 86 5.25 16.89 20.67
C ARG A 86 4.87 15.43 20.37
N ILE A 87 4.18 15.22 19.26
CA ILE A 87 3.70 13.90 18.83
C ILE A 87 4.71 13.34 17.85
N ASP A 88 5.18 12.12 18.07
CA ASP A 88 6.09 11.46 17.16
C ASP A 88 5.40 11.06 15.86
N VAL A 89 6.18 10.84 14.81
CA VAL A 89 5.68 10.43 13.49
C VAL A 89 6.47 9.25 12.96
N VAL A 90 5.85 8.48 12.09
CA VAL A 90 6.56 7.60 11.17
C VAL A 90 5.95 7.78 9.78
N VAL A 91 6.79 7.86 8.76
CA VAL A 91 6.37 8.23 7.42
C VAL A 91 6.75 7.12 6.45
N GLN A 92 5.78 6.63 5.68
CA GLN A 92 6.06 5.86 4.49
C GLN A 92 5.94 6.75 3.24
N THR A 93 6.93 6.68 2.37
CA THR A 93 6.91 7.41 1.10
C THR A 93 6.61 6.49 -0.07
N SER A 94 5.76 6.93 -1.00
CA SER A 94 5.65 6.28 -2.29
C SER A 94 6.95 6.44 -3.09
N GLY A 95 7.27 5.47 -3.95
CA GLY A 95 8.45 5.56 -4.82
C GLY A 95 8.47 6.81 -5.69
N GLN A 96 7.31 7.20 -6.21
CA GLN A 96 7.20 8.42 -7.02
C GLN A 96 7.51 9.69 -6.23
N LEU A 97 7.04 9.81 -4.98
CA LEU A 97 7.35 10.98 -4.17
C LEU A 97 8.84 11.02 -3.79
N ARG A 98 9.40 9.87 -3.40
CA ARG A 98 10.84 9.75 -3.15
C ARG A 98 11.65 10.31 -4.31
N ASP A 99 11.30 9.95 -5.54
CA ASP A 99 12.04 10.33 -6.74
C ASP A 99 11.94 11.83 -7.07
N ILE A 100 10.78 12.48 -6.78
CA ILE A 100 10.57 13.89 -7.12
C ILE A 100 10.81 14.87 -5.99
N ALA A 101 10.87 14.42 -4.74
CA ALA A 101 10.85 15.28 -3.56
C ALA A 101 11.83 14.89 -2.44
N ALA A 102 12.98 14.29 -2.78
CA ALA A 102 14.00 13.84 -1.83
C ALA A 102 14.32 14.90 -0.75
N SER A 103 14.51 16.16 -1.14
CA SER A 103 14.79 17.25 -0.20
C SER A 103 13.70 17.47 0.85
N ARG A 104 12.48 16.99 0.61
CA ARG A 104 11.36 17.09 1.57
C ARG A 104 11.41 15.96 2.57
N LEU A 105 11.91 14.79 2.18
CA LEU A 105 12.19 13.69 3.09
C LEU A 105 13.31 14.06 4.06
N PHE A 106 14.36 14.70 3.58
CA PHE A 106 15.44 15.26 4.43
C PHE A 106 14.92 16.29 5.44
N LEU A 107 13.97 17.14 4.99
CA LEU A 107 13.34 18.12 5.87
C LEU A 107 12.58 17.45 7.03
N ILE A 108 11.87 16.36 6.76
CA ILE A 108 11.15 15.59 7.79
C ILE A 108 12.14 14.99 8.78
N ASN A 109 13.21 14.35 8.30
CA ASN A 109 14.21 13.75 9.16
C ASN A 109 14.86 14.79 10.10
N ARG A 110 15.24 15.94 9.56
CA ARG A 110 15.75 17.06 10.35
C ARG A 110 14.75 17.56 11.39
N ALA A 111 13.45 17.60 11.05
CA ALA A 111 12.40 18.00 11.99
C ALA A 111 12.28 17.02 13.16
N VAL A 112 12.41 15.73 12.90
CA VAL A 112 12.43 14.67 13.94
C VAL A 112 13.60 14.88 14.89
N GLU A 113 14.81 15.10 14.36
CA GLU A 113 16.01 15.36 15.17
C GLU A 113 15.87 16.61 16.04
N MET A 114 15.35 17.71 15.45
CA MET A 114 15.08 18.93 16.19
C MET A 114 14.06 18.72 17.30
N ALA A 115 12.95 18.04 17.02
CA ALA A 115 11.90 17.76 18.00
C ALA A 115 12.39 16.85 19.13
N ALA A 116 13.16 15.81 18.82
CA ALA A 116 13.75 14.89 19.80
C ALA A 116 14.75 15.61 20.73
N ALA A 117 15.48 16.60 20.20
CA ALA A 117 16.48 17.37 20.96
C ALA A 117 15.88 18.56 21.75
N ALA A 118 14.59 18.84 21.63
CA ALA A 118 13.94 19.95 22.33
C ALA A 118 14.03 19.77 23.87
N LYS A 119 14.40 20.86 24.59
CA LYS A 119 14.65 20.83 26.04
C LYS A 119 13.73 21.76 26.83
N ASP A 120 12.89 22.54 26.17
CA ASP A 120 12.02 23.55 26.76
C ASP A 120 10.55 23.10 26.87
N ASP A 121 10.32 21.80 26.74
CA ASP A 121 8.97 21.26 26.69
C ASP A 121 8.29 21.28 28.06
N LYS A 122 7.09 21.85 28.09
CA LYS A 122 6.20 21.84 29.27
C LYS A 122 5.45 20.51 29.43
N PHE A 123 5.40 19.71 28.39
CA PHE A 123 4.74 18.43 28.30
C PHE A 123 5.77 17.35 28.03
N GLU A 124 5.42 16.09 28.28
CA GLU A 124 6.25 14.96 27.89
C GLU A 124 6.49 14.98 26.37
N ASN A 125 7.77 14.96 25.98
CA ASN A 125 8.15 14.95 24.58
C ASN A 125 8.09 13.50 24.03
N GLN A 126 7.01 13.18 23.30
CA GLN A 126 6.81 11.82 22.78
C GLN A 126 7.86 11.47 21.69
N VAL A 127 8.41 12.45 20.99
CA VAL A 127 9.48 12.22 19.99
C VAL A 127 10.76 11.77 20.70
N ALA A 128 11.16 12.47 21.76
CA ALA A 128 12.34 12.09 22.57
C ALA A 128 12.15 10.72 23.22
N ALA A 129 10.99 10.47 23.83
CA ALA A 129 10.66 9.19 24.44
C ALA A 129 10.69 8.03 23.40
N SER A 130 10.17 8.25 22.21
CA SER A 130 10.17 7.26 21.13
C SER A 130 11.57 6.98 20.59
N VAL A 131 12.48 7.95 20.55
CA VAL A 131 13.87 7.73 20.16
C VAL A 131 14.58 6.82 21.18
N VAL A 132 14.40 7.09 22.47
CA VAL A 132 14.96 6.24 23.54
C VAL A 132 14.42 4.81 23.46
N GLU A 133 13.13 4.65 23.22
CA GLU A 133 12.51 3.34 23.08
C GLU A 133 12.98 2.60 21.83
N ALA A 134 13.14 3.29 20.69
CA ALA A 134 13.67 2.69 19.47
C ALA A 134 15.14 2.23 19.65
N GLU A 135 16.00 3.01 20.34
CA GLU A 135 17.37 2.61 20.66
C GLU A 135 17.39 1.33 21.52
N ARG A 136 16.49 1.26 22.54
CA ARG A 136 16.34 0.07 23.39
C ARG A 136 15.93 -1.15 22.58
N VAL A 137 14.88 -1.04 21.74
CA VAL A 137 14.37 -2.14 20.92
C VAL A 137 15.45 -2.64 19.94
N LEU A 138 16.15 -1.74 19.28
CA LEU A 138 17.23 -2.08 18.35
C LEU A 138 18.38 -2.83 19.06
N THR A 139 18.75 -2.37 20.25
CA THR A 139 19.78 -3.02 21.06
C THR A 139 19.35 -4.43 21.49
N GLU A 140 18.12 -4.61 21.92
CA GLU A 140 17.54 -5.92 22.27
C GLU A 140 17.46 -6.88 21.07
N LYS A 141 17.31 -6.36 19.87
CA LYS A 141 17.37 -7.12 18.62
C LYS A 141 18.81 -7.43 18.17
N GLY A 142 19.82 -7.04 18.94
CA GLY A 142 21.22 -7.33 18.68
C GLY A 142 21.93 -6.33 17.76
N VAL A 143 21.36 -5.17 17.50
CA VAL A 143 22.03 -4.07 16.81
C VAL A 143 23.09 -3.46 17.73
N SER A 144 24.27 -3.08 17.17
CA SER A 144 25.32 -2.48 18.01
C SER A 144 24.82 -1.19 18.68
N PRO A 145 25.25 -0.85 19.90
CA PRO A 145 24.79 0.37 20.58
C PRO A 145 25.05 1.67 19.80
N LYS A 146 26.11 1.70 19.00
CA LYS A 146 26.41 2.84 18.11
C LYS A 146 25.37 2.96 17.01
N ASP A 147 25.13 1.87 16.30
CA ASP A 147 24.20 1.84 15.17
C ASP A 147 22.75 2.00 15.66
N ALA A 148 22.40 1.38 16.80
CA ALA A 148 21.08 1.54 17.43
C ALA A 148 20.77 3.01 17.76
N ARG A 149 21.74 3.75 18.30
CA ARG A 149 21.60 5.18 18.59
C ARG A 149 21.41 6.02 17.32
N GLU A 150 22.16 5.72 16.25
CA GLU A 150 22.05 6.40 14.98
C GLU A 150 20.68 6.15 14.32
N MET A 151 20.21 4.90 14.33
CA MET A 151 18.95 4.52 13.73
C MET A 151 17.71 4.87 14.56
N ALA A 152 17.86 5.15 15.82
CA ALA A 152 16.74 5.41 16.75
C ALA A 152 15.86 6.60 16.34
N SER A 153 16.42 7.55 15.56
CA SER A 153 15.68 8.71 15.01
C SER A 153 15.12 8.48 13.61
N PHE A 154 15.34 7.33 12.99
CA PHE A 154 14.82 7.04 11.64
C PHE A 154 13.30 7.02 11.62
N ARG A 155 12.69 7.86 10.76
CA ARG A 155 11.22 8.00 10.66
C ARG A 155 10.69 8.03 9.24
N VAL A 156 11.53 8.05 8.21
CA VAL A 156 11.10 8.10 6.81
C VAL A 156 11.51 6.82 6.11
N PHE A 157 10.53 5.99 5.77
CA PHE A 157 10.75 4.68 5.17
C PHE A 157 10.01 4.55 3.84
N GLY A 158 10.43 3.61 3.00
CA GLY A 158 9.82 3.32 1.72
C GLY A 158 10.38 2.07 1.08
N GLY A 159 9.87 1.72 -0.10
CA GLY A 159 10.44 0.64 -0.91
C GLY A 159 11.82 0.99 -1.47
N ALA A 160 12.58 -0.01 -1.87
CA ALA A 160 13.86 0.16 -2.55
C ALA A 160 13.72 1.00 -3.83
N ASN A 161 14.82 1.54 -4.31
CA ASN A 161 14.85 2.30 -5.56
C ASN A 161 14.31 1.44 -6.73
N GLY A 162 13.40 2.01 -7.53
CA GLY A 162 12.71 1.28 -8.59
C GLY A 162 11.50 0.46 -8.14
N MET A 163 11.20 0.37 -6.85
CA MET A 163 9.96 -0.22 -6.32
C MET A 163 8.90 0.87 -6.11
N TYR A 164 7.70 0.62 -6.64
CA TYR A 164 6.57 1.57 -6.58
C TYR A 164 5.35 1.04 -5.84
N GLY A 165 5.32 -0.25 -5.52
CA GLY A 165 4.35 -0.92 -4.65
C GLY A 165 5.00 -1.50 -3.41
N THR A 166 4.20 -2.01 -2.48
CA THR A 166 4.70 -2.65 -1.25
C THR A 166 5.03 -4.14 -1.45
N GLY A 167 4.58 -4.72 -2.56
CA GLY A 167 4.81 -6.13 -2.92
C GLY A 167 3.97 -7.14 -2.13
N ILE A 168 3.01 -6.70 -1.31
CA ILE A 168 2.16 -7.62 -0.52
C ILE A 168 0.86 -8.01 -1.22
N GLN A 169 0.44 -7.30 -2.26
CA GLN A 169 -0.83 -7.55 -2.95
C GLN A 169 -0.93 -9.00 -3.44
N GLY A 170 0.05 -9.46 -4.21
CA GLY A 170 0.06 -10.84 -4.72
C GLY A 170 0.14 -11.90 -3.63
N MET A 171 0.73 -11.59 -2.47
CA MET A 171 0.72 -12.49 -1.32
C MET A 171 -0.68 -12.58 -0.70
N VAL A 172 -1.38 -11.44 -0.53
CA VAL A 172 -2.75 -11.39 -0.03
C VAL A 172 -3.69 -12.23 -0.89
N GLU A 173 -3.60 -12.09 -2.22
CA GLU A 173 -4.41 -12.81 -3.20
C GLU A 173 -4.08 -14.32 -3.24
N SER A 174 -2.88 -14.71 -2.85
CA SER A 174 -2.43 -16.11 -2.78
C SER A 174 -2.66 -16.70 -1.38
N GLY A 175 -3.93 -16.77 -0.96
CA GLY A 175 -4.32 -17.10 0.41
C GLY A 175 -3.95 -18.50 0.92
N ASP A 176 -3.48 -19.41 0.09
CA ASP A 176 -2.92 -20.70 0.50
C ASP A 176 -1.40 -20.66 0.79
N ARG A 177 -0.74 -19.55 0.47
CA ARG A 177 0.72 -19.36 0.65
C ARG A 177 1.07 -18.68 1.98
N TRP A 178 0.10 -18.31 2.77
CA TRP A 178 0.28 -17.76 4.11
C TRP A 178 -0.76 -18.31 5.07
N GLU A 179 -0.36 -18.55 6.29
CA GLU A 179 -1.23 -19.06 7.37
C GLU A 179 -1.57 -17.94 8.38
N SER A 180 -0.62 -17.05 8.62
CA SER A 180 -0.77 -15.93 9.56
C SER A 180 -0.59 -14.59 8.87
N GLU A 181 -1.40 -13.61 9.27
CA GLU A 181 -1.24 -12.22 8.83
C GLU A 181 0.13 -11.63 9.16
N SER A 182 0.84 -12.18 10.18
CA SER A 182 2.21 -11.78 10.51
C SER A 182 3.20 -12.01 9.36
N GLU A 183 3.00 -13.03 8.53
CA GLU A 183 3.85 -13.28 7.36
C GLU A 183 3.75 -12.16 6.32
N ILE A 184 2.54 -11.60 6.18
CA ILE A 184 2.31 -10.44 5.31
C ILE A 184 2.91 -9.18 5.92
N ALA A 185 2.77 -9.00 7.25
CA ALA A 185 3.38 -7.88 7.98
C ALA A 185 4.91 -7.90 7.84
N ASP A 186 5.53 -9.06 8.00
CA ASP A 186 6.98 -9.23 7.85
C ASP A 186 7.45 -8.92 6.43
N THR A 187 6.69 -9.35 5.41
CA THR A 187 6.96 -9.02 4.01
C THR A 187 6.86 -7.52 3.77
N TYR A 188 5.82 -6.86 4.32
CA TYR A 188 5.66 -5.42 4.23
C TYR A 188 6.83 -4.66 4.89
N LEU A 189 7.20 -5.05 6.12
CA LEU A 189 8.32 -4.46 6.86
C LEU A 189 9.65 -4.60 6.11
N ASN A 190 9.88 -5.75 5.50
CA ASN A 190 11.09 -5.99 4.70
C ASN A 190 11.09 -5.15 3.41
N ASN A 191 9.97 -5.11 2.67
CA ASN A 191 9.90 -4.42 1.39
C ASN A 191 9.89 -2.89 1.54
N MET A 192 9.29 -2.37 2.61
CA MET A 192 9.15 -0.94 2.89
C MET A 192 10.17 -0.41 3.92
N GLY A 193 11.19 -1.21 4.26
CA GLY A 193 12.16 -0.91 5.33
C GLY A 193 13.36 -0.07 4.90
N ALA A 194 13.42 0.42 3.66
CA ALA A 194 14.50 1.33 3.25
C ALA A 194 14.31 2.71 3.89
N PHE A 195 15.34 3.22 4.57
CA PHE A 195 15.35 4.55 5.18
C PHE A 195 15.84 5.60 4.19
N TYR A 196 15.18 6.77 4.20
CA TYR A 196 15.43 7.92 3.34
C TYR A 196 15.59 9.19 4.17
N GLY A 197 16.73 9.35 4.85
CA GLY A 197 16.97 10.41 5.81
C GLY A 197 17.68 11.65 5.25
N ASP A 198 18.83 11.44 4.65
CA ASP A 198 19.71 12.45 4.07
C ASP A 198 20.57 11.84 2.95
N GLU A 199 21.55 12.60 2.42
CA GLU A 199 22.44 12.09 1.36
C GLU A 199 23.32 10.91 1.79
N LYS A 200 23.64 10.78 3.08
CA LYS A 200 24.42 9.66 3.61
C LYS A 200 23.56 8.44 3.88
N HIS A 201 22.32 8.68 4.24
CA HIS A 201 21.32 7.69 4.62
C HIS A 201 20.19 7.65 3.59
N TRP A 202 20.54 7.46 2.34
CA TRP A 202 19.62 7.28 1.24
C TRP A 202 19.57 5.82 0.84
N GLU A 203 18.38 5.22 0.91
CA GLU A 203 18.14 3.79 0.64
C GLU A 203 18.95 2.86 1.57
N VAL A 204 19.02 3.22 2.85
CA VAL A 204 19.71 2.41 3.85
C VAL A 204 18.74 1.37 4.40
N PHE A 205 19.04 0.10 4.14
CA PHE A 205 18.32 -1.02 4.76
C PHE A 205 19.01 -1.41 6.06
N GLN A 206 18.27 -1.27 7.16
CA GLN A 206 18.70 -1.76 8.47
C GLN A 206 17.62 -2.62 9.07
N LYS A 207 17.94 -3.89 9.27
CA LYS A 207 17.02 -4.84 9.88
C LYS A 207 16.50 -4.28 11.20
N PHE A 208 15.21 -4.35 11.41
CA PHE A 208 14.48 -3.87 12.59
C PHE A 208 14.33 -2.35 12.75
N ALA A 209 14.98 -1.51 11.94
CA ALA A 209 14.85 -0.06 12.08
C ALA A 209 13.40 0.42 11.86
N PHE A 210 12.73 -0.10 10.83
CA PHE A 210 11.34 0.22 10.58
C PHE A 210 10.41 -0.32 11.68
N GLU A 211 10.63 -1.57 12.10
CA GLU A 211 9.90 -2.18 13.22
C GLU A 211 10.02 -1.34 14.52
N ALA A 212 11.24 -0.92 14.86
CA ALA A 212 11.48 -0.06 16.03
C ALA A 212 10.80 1.31 15.90
N ALA A 213 10.80 1.89 14.70
CA ALA A 213 10.13 3.17 14.44
C ALA A 213 8.61 3.08 14.57
N LEU A 214 7.98 1.93 14.26
CA LEU A 214 6.54 1.72 14.38
C LEU A 214 6.05 1.56 15.81
N ASN A 215 6.94 1.28 16.75
CA ASN A 215 6.56 1.12 18.14
C ASN A 215 5.80 2.34 18.68
N SER A 216 4.78 2.12 19.48
CA SER A 216 3.89 3.17 20.02
C SER A 216 3.07 3.97 18.99
N THR A 217 2.90 3.49 17.76
CA THR A 217 2.04 4.11 16.76
C THR A 217 0.58 3.88 17.11
N ASP A 218 -0.17 4.97 17.30
CA ASP A 218 -1.57 4.95 17.70
C ASP A 218 -2.52 5.20 16.51
N VAL A 219 -2.07 5.92 15.48
CA VAL A 219 -2.89 6.34 14.33
C VAL A 219 -2.14 6.16 13.02
N VAL A 220 -2.85 5.73 11.97
CA VAL A 220 -2.37 5.68 10.58
C VAL A 220 -3.20 6.61 9.72
N VAL A 221 -2.54 7.52 8.99
CA VAL A 221 -3.16 8.53 8.13
C VAL A 221 -2.71 8.38 6.70
N GLN A 222 -3.65 8.41 5.76
CA GLN A 222 -3.37 8.45 4.32
C GLN A 222 -4.19 9.52 3.61
N PRO A 223 -3.63 10.24 2.61
CA PRO A 223 -4.37 11.21 1.86
C PRO A 223 -5.38 10.57 0.89
N ARG A 224 -6.51 11.25 0.69
CA ARG A 224 -7.52 10.93 -0.32
C ARG A 224 -7.83 12.17 -1.16
N GLN A 225 -7.52 12.13 -2.47
CA GLN A 225 -7.67 13.28 -3.35
C GLN A 225 -8.77 13.11 -4.40
N SER A 226 -9.20 11.89 -4.68
CA SER A 226 -10.10 11.55 -5.77
C SER A 226 -11.30 10.73 -5.31
N ASN A 227 -12.40 10.82 -6.04
CA ASN A 227 -13.55 9.93 -5.90
C ASN A 227 -13.32 8.57 -6.58
N THR A 228 -12.40 8.51 -7.55
CA THR A 228 -12.05 7.29 -8.27
C THR A 228 -10.97 6.47 -7.54
N TRP A 229 -10.26 7.08 -6.61
CA TRP A 229 -9.22 6.45 -5.79
C TRP A 229 -9.64 6.43 -4.33
N GLY A 230 -10.69 5.66 -4.08
CA GLY A 230 -11.22 5.46 -2.74
C GLY A 230 -10.62 4.27 -2.03
N ALA A 231 -11.10 3.99 -0.82
CA ALA A 231 -10.60 2.89 -0.01
C ALA A 231 -10.81 1.52 -0.67
N LEU A 232 -11.93 1.33 -1.39
CA LEU A 232 -12.28 0.07 -2.04
C LEU A 232 -11.92 0.04 -3.53
N SER A 233 -11.86 1.19 -4.20
CA SER A 233 -11.71 1.28 -5.66
C SER A 233 -10.27 1.25 -6.16
N LEU A 234 -9.28 1.41 -5.27
CA LEU A 234 -7.85 1.35 -5.61
C LEU A 234 -7.10 0.42 -4.65
N ASP A 235 -6.45 -0.59 -5.21
CA ASP A 235 -5.64 -1.58 -4.49
C ASP A 235 -4.50 -0.94 -3.67
N HIS A 236 -3.81 0.05 -4.21
CA HIS A 236 -2.75 0.75 -3.50
C HIS A 236 -3.20 1.38 -2.18
N VAL A 237 -4.51 1.65 -1.97
CA VAL A 237 -4.98 2.19 -0.70
C VAL A 237 -4.89 1.15 0.41
N TYR A 238 -5.38 -0.09 0.18
CA TYR A 238 -5.22 -1.14 1.18
C TYR A 238 -3.77 -1.65 1.25
N GLU A 239 -3.04 -1.62 0.15
CA GLU A 239 -1.64 -2.06 0.10
C GLU A 239 -0.75 -1.17 0.97
N PHE A 240 -0.84 0.14 0.84
CA PHE A 240 -0.02 1.09 1.62
C PHE A 240 -0.60 1.36 3.00
N MET A 241 -1.81 1.87 3.08
CA MET A 241 -2.44 2.20 4.37
C MET A 241 -2.75 0.95 5.18
N GLY A 242 -3.29 -0.07 4.52
CA GLY A 242 -3.58 -1.35 5.15
C GLY A 242 -2.32 -2.06 5.60
N GLY A 243 -1.29 -2.14 4.74
CA GLY A 243 0.02 -2.71 5.10
C GLY A 243 0.64 -2.03 6.32
N MET A 244 0.56 -0.69 6.39
CA MET A 244 0.99 0.05 7.58
C MET A 244 0.16 -0.30 8.82
N ASN A 245 -1.18 -0.38 8.71
CA ASN A 245 -2.04 -0.80 9.83
C ASN A 245 -1.68 -2.20 10.32
N LEU A 246 -1.47 -3.14 9.39
CA LEU A 246 -1.08 -4.51 9.72
C LEU A 246 0.29 -4.56 10.39
N ALA A 247 1.27 -3.83 9.86
CA ALA A 247 2.61 -3.77 10.44
C ALA A 247 2.59 -3.18 11.85
N VAL A 248 1.85 -2.09 12.08
CA VAL A 248 1.67 -1.50 13.42
C VAL A 248 1.01 -2.50 14.37
N ARG A 249 -0.07 -3.17 13.94
CA ARG A 249 -0.72 -4.21 14.75
C ARG A 249 0.22 -5.35 15.10
N ASN A 250 1.03 -5.81 14.14
CA ASN A 250 2.01 -6.86 14.35
C ASN A 250 3.10 -6.47 15.36
N VAL A 251 3.61 -5.24 15.27
CA VAL A 251 4.68 -4.72 16.14
C VAL A 251 4.16 -4.38 17.54
N THR A 252 3.00 -3.73 17.64
CA THR A 252 2.50 -3.18 18.92
C THR A 252 1.51 -4.09 19.64
N GLY A 253 0.96 -5.09 18.96
CA GLY A 253 -0.14 -5.92 19.44
C GLY A 253 -1.48 -5.18 19.50
N LYS A 254 -1.57 -3.93 19.00
CA LYS A 254 -2.78 -3.10 19.01
C LYS A 254 -3.13 -2.63 17.60
N ASP A 255 -4.41 -2.67 17.28
CA ASP A 255 -4.91 -2.15 16.00
C ASP A 255 -4.98 -0.60 16.06
N PRO A 256 -4.18 0.14 15.27
CA PRO A 256 -4.18 1.60 15.32
C PRO A 256 -5.48 2.16 14.77
N ASP A 257 -5.85 3.38 15.15
CA ASP A 257 -6.89 4.11 14.44
C ASP A 257 -6.44 4.41 12.99
N ALA A 258 -7.39 4.49 12.07
CA ALA A 258 -7.10 4.68 10.65
C ALA A 258 -7.95 5.81 10.07
N TYR A 259 -7.30 6.87 9.58
CA TYR A 259 -7.96 8.06 9.06
C TYR A 259 -7.49 8.41 7.65
N LEU A 260 -8.41 8.93 6.85
CA LEU A 260 -8.12 9.51 5.54
C LEU A 260 -8.13 11.04 5.65
N SER A 261 -7.05 11.69 5.22
CA SER A 261 -7.04 13.13 4.99
C SER A 261 -7.77 13.41 3.68
N ASP A 262 -9.01 13.86 3.76
CA ASP A 262 -9.87 14.07 2.59
C ASP A 262 -9.63 15.45 1.97
N TYR A 263 -8.88 15.47 0.88
CA TYR A 263 -8.56 16.66 0.09
C TYR A 263 -9.48 16.89 -1.11
N ARG A 264 -10.51 16.05 -1.31
CA ARG A 264 -11.40 16.15 -2.49
C ARG A 264 -12.15 17.48 -2.56
N ASN A 265 -12.51 18.03 -1.42
CA ASN A 265 -13.05 19.40 -1.34
C ASN A 265 -12.01 20.35 -0.76
N ARG A 266 -11.38 21.14 -1.63
CA ARG A 266 -10.31 22.08 -1.23
C ARG A 266 -10.75 23.16 -0.26
N ASN A 267 -12.07 23.44 -0.20
CA ASN A 267 -12.64 24.46 0.70
C ASN A 267 -13.14 23.85 2.03
N ASN A 268 -13.26 22.53 2.10
CA ASN A 268 -13.72 21.84 3.30
C ASN A 268 -12.97 20.50 3.42
N MET A 269 -11.67 20.56 3.68
CA MET A 269 -10.85 19.39 3.95
C MET A 269 -11.16 18.85 5.34
N LYS A 270 -11.23 17.54 5.46
CA LYS A 270 -11.56 16.89 6.72
C LYS A 270 -10.83 15.58 6.92
N MET A 271 -10.67 15.19 8.17
CA MET A 271 -10.31 13.82 8.53
C MET A 271 -11.56 12.95 8.45
N GLN A 272 -11.44 11.80 7.82
CA GLN A 272 -12.49 10.80 7.71
C GLN A 272 -12.00 9.47 8.26
N GLU A 273 -12.77 8.84 9.13
CA GLU A 273 -12.45 7.50 9.61
C GLU A 273 -12.53 6.48 8.46
N LEU A 274 -11.58 5.53 8.40
CA LEU A 274 -11.52 4.54 7.34
C LEU A 274 -12.81 3.72 7.23
N LYS A 275 -13.37 3.26 8.35
CA LYS A 275 -14.61 2.47 8.35
C LYS A 275 -15.80 3.27 7.79
N GLU A 276 -15.90 4.55 8.14
CA GLU A 276 -16.89 5.45 7.56
C GLU A 276 -16.69 5.61 6.05
N ALA A 277 -15.42 5.82 5.61
CA ALA A 277 -15.10 5.95 4.19
C ALA A 277 -15.48 4.71 3.39
N VAL A 278 -15.15 3.52 3.88
CA VAL A 278 -15.54 2.23 3.31
C VAL A 278 -17.06 2.11 3.21
N GLY A 279 -17.77 2.41 4.28
CA GLY A 279 -19.23 2.34 4.32
C GLY A 279 -19.92 3.33 3.35
N VAL A 280 -19.40 4.54 3.23
CA VAL A 280 -19.91 5.52 2.24
C VAL A 280 -19.62 5.06 0.81
N GLU A 281 -18.39 4.62 0.54
CA GLU A 281 -17.99 4.18 -0.80
C GLU A 281 -18.79 2.96 -1.25
N SER A 282 -18.92 1.93 -0.42
CA SER A 282 -19.68 0.73 -0.78
C SER A 282 -21.15 1.05 -1.11
N ARG A 283 -21.83 1.86 -0.27
CA ARG A 283 -23.21 2.25 -0.49
C ARG A 283 -23.43 3.20 -1.68
N THR A 284 -22.42 3.93 -2.09
CA THR A 284 -22.51 4.84 -3.25
C THR A 284 -22.04 4.22 -4.55
N THR A 285 -21.37 3.07 -4.50
CA THR A 285 -20.80 2.36 -5.65
C THR A 285 -21.34 0.93 -5.78
N ILE A 286 -20.60 -0.06 -5.32
CA ILE A 286 -20.87 -1.50 -5.57
C ILE A 286 -22.21 -2.01 -5.00
N LEU A 287 -22.81 -1.31 -4.04
CA LEU A 287 -24.13 -1.63 -3.48
C LEU A 287 -25.25 -0.71 -3.99
N ASN A 288 -24.93 0.27 -4.83
CA ASN A 288 -25.92 1.21 -5.35
C ASN A 288 -26.48 0.73 -6.70
N PRO A 289 -27.78 0.40 -6.81
CA PRO A 289 -28.35 -0.13 -8.04
C PRO A 289 -28.26 0.85 -9.23
N THR A 290 -28.32 2.15 -8.99
CA THR A 290 -28.16 3.15 -10.06
C THR A 290 -26.72 3.19 -10.56
N TYR A 291 -25.74 3.19 -9.64
CA TYR A 291 -24.33 3.12 -10.01
C TYR A 291 -24.02 1.83 -10.77
N ILE A 292 -24.51 0.68 -10.29
CA ILE A 292 -24.29 -0.63 -10.92
C ILE A 292 -24.82 -0.62 -12.36
N LYS A 293 -26.06 -0.13 -12.59
CA LYS A 293 -26.65 -0.02 -13.93
C LYS A 293 -25.79 0.82 -14.89
N GLU A 294 -25.31 1.97 -14.42
CA GLU A 294 -24.43 2.81 -15.22
C GLU A 294 -23.07 2.14 -15.46
N LYS A 295 -22.51 1.51 -14.45
CA LYS A 295 -21.23 0.79 -14.52
C LYS A 295 -21.30 -0.35 -15.53
N MET A 296 -22.39 -1.13 -15.56
CA MET A 296 -22.57 -2.25 -16.50
C MET A 296 -22.50 -1.81 -17.98
N LYS A 297 -22.76 -0.55 -18.32
CA LYS A 297 -22.57 -0.02 -19.68
C LYS A 297 -21.11 -0.04 -20.14
N GLY A 298 -20.15 -0.12 -19.23
CA GLY A 298 -18.72 -0.18 -19.52
C GLY A 298 -18.20 -1.56 -19.96
N GLY A 299 -19.09 -2.56 -20.06
CA GLY A 299 -18.73 -3.90 -20.57
C GLY A 299 -17.68 -4.63 -19.74
N ALA A 300 -16.75 -5.31 -20.41
CA ALA A 300 -15.75 -6.18 -19.76
C ALA A 300 -14.84 -5.45 -18.77
N SER A 301 -14.45 -4.20 -19.06
CA SER A 301 -13.63 -3.39 -18.14
C SER A 301 -14.39 -3.12 -16.83
N ALA A 302 -15.67 -2.76 -16.93
CA ALA A 302 -16.50 -2.52 -15.75
C ALA A 302 -16.69 -3.78 -14.90
N ALA A 303 -16.84 -4.95 -15.54
CA ALA A 303 -16.88 -6.22 -14.83
C ALA A 303 -15.59 -6.48 -14.03
N SER A 304 -14.42 -6.25 -14.64
CA SER A 304 -13.14 -6.37 -13.97
C SER A 304 -12.98 -5.39 -12.81
N GLU A 305 -13.42 -4.14 -12.95
CA GLU A 305 -13.34 -3.14 -11.89
C GLU A 305 -14.24 -3.49 -10.68
N VAL A 306 -15.40 -4.10 -10.92
CA VAL A 306 -16.25 -4.62 -9.83
C VAL A 306 -15.55 -5.77 -9.11
N ALA A 307 -14.98 -6.73 -9.83
CA ALA A 307 -14.22 -7.82 -9.23
C ALA A 307 -13.04 -7.30 -8.40
N GLN A 308 -12.28 -6.32 -8.93
CA GLN A 308 -11.19 -5.68 -8.20
C GLN A 308 -11.66 -5.00 -6.92
N THR A 309 -12.82 -4.34 -6.93
CA THR A 309 -13.39 -3.71 -5.72
C THR A 309 -13.73 -4.75 -4.65
N VAL A 310 -14.25 -5.92 -5.05
CA VAL A 310 -14.51 -7.03 -4.12
C VAL A 310 -13.20 -7.62 -3.59
N THR A 311 -12.18 -7.77 -4.44
CA THR A 311 -10.85 -8.21 -4.05
C THR A 311 -10.21 -7.23 -3.05
N ASN A 312 -10.32 -5.92 -3.29
CA ASN A 312 -9.82 -4.89 -2.36
C ASN A 312 -10.55 -4.93 -1.01
N THR A 313 -11.85 -5.28 -1.01
CA THR A 313 -12.62 -5.47 0.24
C THR A 313 -12.04 -6.63 1.07
N TYR A 314 -11.67 -7.74 0.43
CA TYR A 314 -10.95 -8.82 1.08
C TYR A 314 -9.56 -8.38 1.57
N GLY A 315 -8.82 -7.62 0.75
CA GLY A 315 -7.54 -7.04 1.15
C GLY A 315 -7.65 -6.26 2.47
N TRP A 316 -8.70 -5.45 2.63
CA TRP A 316 -8.98 -4.75 3.87
C TRP A 316 -9.30 -5.67 5.04
N ASN A 317 -10.01 -6.78 4.84
CA ASN A 317 -10.21 -7.77 5.91
C ASN A 317 -8.87 -8.30 6.44
N VAL A 318 -7.91 -8.57 5.56
CA VAL A 318 -6.58 -9.05 5.95
C VAL A 318 -5.81 -7.96 6.70
N MET A 319 -5.80 -6.74 6.16
CA MET A 319 -4.99 -5.64 6.69
C MET A 319 -5.58 -5.03 7.97
N LYS A 320 -6.89 -4.79 7.97
CA LYS A 320 -7.63 -4.15 9.07
C LYS A 320 -9.04 -4.72 9.19
N PRO A 321 -9.20 -5.88 9.84
CA PRO A 321 -10.52 -6.56 9.95
C PRO A 321 -11.64 -5.65 10.47
N ALA A 322 -11.34 -4.72 11.36
CA ALA A 322 -12.31 -3.80 11.93
C ALA A 322 -12.94 -2.81 10.92
N ALA A 323 -12.30 -2.62 9.75
CA ALA A 323 -12.82 -1.73 8.70
C ALA A 323 -13.95 -2.35 7.88
N ILE A 324 -14.03 -3.68 7.84
CA ILE A 324 -15.00 -4.45 7.04
C ILE A 324 -15.86 -5.29 7.97
N ASP A 325 -17.15 -5.10 7.95
CA ASP A 325 -18.08 -5.89 8.75
C ASP A 325 -18.79 -6.99 7.94
N LYS A 326 -19.48 -7.88 8.67
CA LYS A 326 -20.28 -8.96 8.09
C LYS A 326 -21.35 -8.43 7.13
N GLU A 327 -21.98 -7.31 7.47
CA GLU A 327 -23.07 -6.73 6.70
C GLU A 327 -22.63 -6.33 5.29
N LEU A 328 -21.39 -5.82 5.13
CA LEU A 328 -20.88 -5.49 3.81
C LEU A 328 -20.78 -6.73 2.91
N TRP A 329 -20.31 -7.86 3.44
CA TRP A 329 -20.23 -9.12 2.69
C TRP A 329 -21.62 -9.70 2.38
N ASP A 330 -22.55 -9.63 3.33
CA ASP A 330 -23.94 -10.05 3.11
C ASP A 330 -24.58 -9.23 1.96
N ASN A 331 -24.37 -7.92 1.94
CA ASN A 331 -24.88 -7.04 0.88
C ASN A 331 -24.21 -7.31 -0.48
N ILE A 332 -22.89 -7.63 -0.51
CA ILE A 332 -22.21 -8.05 -1.75
C ILE A 332 -22.80 -9.36 -2.27
N TYR A 333 -23.09 -10.31 -1.38
CA TYR A 333 -23.76 -11.56 -1.74
C TYR A 333 -25.18 -11.29 -2.33
N ASP A 334 -25.96 -10.45 -1.68
CA ASP A 334 -27.32 -10.13 -2.13
C ASP A 334 -27.32 -9.46 -3.51
N VAL A 335 -26.34 -8.60 -3.80
CA VAL A 335 -26.22 -7.92 -5.10
C VAL A 335 -25.71 -8.87 -6.20
N TYR A 336 -24.57 -9.54 -5.97
CA TYR A 336 -23.83 -10.21 -7.05
C TYR A 336 -24.12 -11.71 -7.18
N VAL A 337 -24.69 -12.36 -6.16
CA VAL A 337 -25.05 -13.79 -6.20
C VAL A 337 -26.56 -13.97 -6.30
N LYS A 338 -27.35 -13.27 -5.48
CA LYS A 338 -28.82 -13.36 -5.48
C LYS A 338 -29.50 -12.47 -6.52
N ASP A 339 -28.80 -11.42 -6.99
CA ASP A 339 -29.38 -10.38 -7.84
C ASP A 339 -30.64 -9.74 -7.23
N GLU A 340 -30.57 -9.40 -5.93
CA GLU A 340 -31.70 -8.84 -5.16
C GLU A 340 -32.35 -7.64 -5.84
N TYR A 341 -31.56 -6.82 -6.52
CA TYR A 341 -32.05 -5.67 -7.28
C TYR A 341 -32.60 -6.00 -8.67
N LYS A 342 -32.54 -7.28 -9.10
CA LYS A 342 -33.00 -7.75 -10.42
C LYS A 342 -32.38 -6.98 -11.58
N LEU A 343 -31.09 -6.74 -11.50
CA LEU A 343 -30.32 -6.03 -12.52
C LEU A 343 -29.77 -6.94 -13.61
N ASN A 344 -29.98 -8.27 -13.49
CA ASN A 344 -29.39 -9.30 -14.34
C ASN A 344 -27.85 -9.26 -14.29
N VAL A 345 -27.29 -9.08 -13.10
CA VAL A 345 -25.85 -8.96 -12.87
C VAL A 345 -25.10 -10.19 -13.37
N LYS A 346 -25.62 -11.40 -13.09
CA LYS A 346 -25.05 -12.65 -13.58
C LYS A 346 -24.93 -12.65 -15.11
N ASP A 347 -26.03 -12.38 -15.82
CA ASP A 347 -26.06 -12.33 -17.28
C ASP A 347 -25.06 -11.31 -17.86
N PHE A 348 -24.91 -10.17 -17.18
CA PHE A 348 -23.93 -9.16 -17.55
C PHE A 348 -22.50 -9.73 -17.49
N PHE A 349 -22.11 -10.35 -16.36
CA PHE A 349 -20.78 -10.92 -16.21
C PHE A 349 -20.54 -12.07 -17.18
N GLU A 350 -21.49 -12.99 -17.34
CA GLU A 350 -21.36 -14.12 -18.27
C GLU A 350 -21.13 -13.68 -19.72
N LYS A 351 -21.77 -12.58 -20.13
CA LYS A 351 -21.64 -12.03 -21.49
C LYS A 351 -20.39 -11.17 -21.68
N GLN A 352 -19.96 -10.46 -20.66
CA GLN A 352 -18.90 -9.46 -20.78
C GLN A 352 -17.53 -9.97 -20.27
N ASN A 353 -17.52 -10.59 -19.11
CA ASN A 353 -16.30 -11.13 -18.48
C ASN A 353 -16.65 -12.18 -17.42
N PRO A 354 -16.87 -13.46 -17.80
CA PRO A 354 -17.18 -14.51 -16.84
C PRO A 354 -16.06 -14.78 -15.83
N ALA A 355 -14.79 -14.52 -16.20
CA ALA A 355 -13.66 -14.65 -15.28
C ALA A 355 -13.76 -13.66 -14.11
N ALA A 356 -14.30 -12.46 -14.33
CA ALA A 356 -14.52 -11.49 -13.26
C ALA A 356 -15.57 -11.98 -12.24
N LEU A 357 -16.62 -12.68 -12.66
CA LEU A 357 -17.59 -13.27 -11.72
C LEU A 357 -17.02 -14.48 -10.99
N GLN A 358 -16.16 -15.28 -11.65
CA GLN A 358 -15.40 -16.34 -10.97
C GLN A 358 -14.53 -15.73 -9.87
N GLU A 359 -13.88 -14.59 -10.12
CA GLU A 359 -13.07 -13.88 -9.14
C GLU A 359 -13.93 -13.41 -7.95
N VAL A 360 -15.06 -12.73 -8.20
CA VAL A 360 -15.99 -12.28 -7.13
C VAL A 360 -16.40 -13.45 -6.24
N THR A 361 -16.82 -14.56 -6.83
CA THR A 361 -17.27 -15.75 -6.07
C THR A 361 -16.11 -16.42 -5.32
N ALA A 362 -14.93 -16.50 -5.92
CA ALA A 362 -13.72 -17.06 -5.29
C ALA A 362 -13.28 -16.21 -4.09
N VAL A 363 -13.24 -14.89 -4.24
CA VAL A 363 -12.89 -13.96 -3.16
C VAL A 363 -13.87 -14.07 -1.99
N MET A 364 -15.17 -14.15 -2.24
CA MET A 364 -16.19 -14.36 -1.20
C MET A 364 -15.96 -15.68 -0.45
N MET A 365 -15.69 -16.76 -1.18
CA MET A 365 -15.40 -18.07 -0.57
C MET A 365 -14.09 -18.05 0.23
N GLU A 366 -13.06 -17.36 -0.24
CA GLU A 366 -11.79 -17.21 0.48
C GLU A 366 -11.96 -16.39 1.76
N THR A 367 -12.75 -15.31 1.70
CA THR A 367 -13.09 -14.49 2.86
C THR A 367 -13.76 -15.33 3.96
N ALA A 368 -14.69 -16.20 3.57
CA ALA A 368 -15.34 -17.13 4.50
C ALA A 368 -14.37 -18.21 5.00
N ARG A 369 -13.56 -18.80 4.12
CA ARG A 369 -12.57 -19.84 4.48
C ARG A 369 -11.54 -19.32 5.49
N LYS A 370 -11.06 -18.09 5.31
CA LYS A 370 -10.11 -17.43 6.22
C LYS A 370 -10.77 -16.93 7.53
N GLY A 371 -12.11 -17.00 7.64
CA GLY A 371 -12.85 -16.64 8.85
C GLY A 371 -13.18 -15.15 8.98
N TYR A 372 -12.91 -14.35 7.97
CA TYR A 372 -13.24 -12.91 7.96
C TYR A 372 -14.73 -12.64 7.76
N TRP A 373 -15.44 -13.56 7.11
CA TRP A 373 -16.89 -13.50 6.93
C TRP A 373 -17.57 -14.77 7.44
N LYS A 374 -18.53 -14.61 8.35
CA LYS A 374 -19.37 -15.69 8.85
C LYS A 374 -20.59 -15.89 7.94
N ALA A 375 -20.36 -16.43 6.75
CA ALA A 375 -21.42 -16.76 5.81
C ALA A 375 -22.26 -17.94 6.33
N SER A 376 -23.57 -17.94 6.01
CA SER A 376 -24.43 -19.08 6.30
C SER A 376 -24.12 -20.28 5.39
N PRO A 377 -24.48 -21.52 5.76
CA PRO A 377 -24.33 -22.67 4.89
C PRO A 377 -25.05 -22.52 3.55
N GLU A 378 -26.19 -21.83 3.53
CA GLU A 378 -26.94 -21.53 2.31
C GLU A 378 -26.16 -20.57 1.40
N GLN A 379 -25.60 -19.48 1.95
CA GLN A 379 -24.75 -18.55 1.20
C GLN A 379 -23.56 -19.26 0.59
N LEU A 380 -22.84 -20.07 1.38
CA LEU A 380 -21.68 -20.83 0.90
C LEU A 380 -22.06 -21.79 -0.25
N SER A 381 -23.15 -22.54 -0.09
CA SER A 381 -23.62 -23.45 -1.13
C SER A 381 -24.02 -22.72 -2.42
N ASN A 382 -24.71 -21.59 -2.32
CA ASN A 382 -25.13 -20.81 -3.48
C ASN A 382 -23.94 -20.19 -4.23
N ILE A 383 -22.95 -19.66 -3.50
CA ILE A 383 -21.72 -19.12 -4.11
C ILE A 383 -20.92 -20.24 -4.78
N ALA A 384 -20.74 -21.38 -4.11
CA ALA A 384 -20.00 -22.51 -4.65
C ALA A 384 -20.66 -23.10 -5.91
N LYS A 385 -21.99 -23.19 -5.93
CA LYS A 385 -22.74 -23.60 -7.12
C LYS A 385 -22.53 -22.63 -8.28
N LEU A 386 -22.68 -21.33 -8.03
CA LEU A 386 -22.45 -20.30 -9.05
C LEU A 386 -21.01 -20.39 -9.59
N HIS A 387 -20.00 -20.49 -8.71
CA HIS A 387 -18.61 -20.60 -9.09
C HIS A 387 -18.33 -21.84 -9.95
N THR A 388 -18.79 -23.01 -9.52
CA THR A 388 -18.58 -24.27 -10.25
C THR A 388 -19.35 -24.33 -11.57
N ASP A 389 -20.52 -23.70 -11.66
CA ASP A 389 -21.27 -23.55 -12.91
C ASP A 389 -20.52 -22.65 -13.92
N LEU A 390 -19.95 -21.54 -13.46
CA LEU A 390 -19.11 -20.66 -14.29
C LEU A 390 -17.88 -21.40 -14.81
N VAL A 391 -17.19 -22.15 -13.94
CA VAL A 391 -16.02 -22.97 -14.35
C VAL A 391 -16.43 -24.02 -15.38
N ARG A 392 -17.54 -24.71 -15.18
CA ARG A 392 -18.04 -25.72 -16.13
C ARG A 392 -18.40 -25.10 -17.49
N GLN A 393 -18.95 -23.89 -17.52
CA GLN A 393 -19.43 -23.23 -18.73
C GLN A 393 -18.34 -22.51 -19.51
N PHE A 394 -17.40 -21.87 -18.82
CA PHE A 394 -16.40 -20.99 -19.41
C PHE A 394 -14.95 -21.46 -19.22
N GLY A 395 -14.73 -22.55 -18.50
CA GLY A 395 -13.41 -22.98 -18.05
C GLY A 395 -12.92 -22.19 -16.82
N PRO A 396 -11.92 -22.72 -16.10
CA PRO A 396 -11.34 -22.03 -14.94
C PRO A 396 -10.59 -20.74 -15.34
N SER A 397 -10.76 -19.67 -14.58
CA SER A 397 -9.94 -18.47 -14.78
C SER A 397 -8.53 -18.65 -14.20
N GLY A 398 -7.54 -17.95 -14.76
CA GLY A 398 -6.15 -18.01 -14.32
C GLY A 398 -5.80 -17.02 -13.21
N SER A 399 -6.78 -16.45 -12.50
CA SER A 399 -6.50 -15.50 -11.40
C SER A 399 -5.86 -16.16 -10.19
N GLY A 400 -5.21 -15.38 -9.33
CA GLY A 400 -4.55 -15.88 -8.13
C GLY A 400 -5.49 -16.65 -7.19
N PHE A 401 -6.75 -16.22 -7.06
CA PHE A 401 -7.74 -16.93 -6.24
C PHE A 401 -8.24 -18.22 -6.91
N THR A 402 -8.52 -18.20 -8.19
CA THR A 402 -9.14 -19.33 -8.89
C THR A 402 -8.14 -20.36 -9.40
N GLY A 403 -6.95 -19.93 -9.84
CA GLY A 403 -5.96 -20.78 -10.51
C GLY A 403 -5.06 -21.56 -9.56
N ASP A 404 -4.49 -20.94 -8.56
CA ASP A 404 -3.39 -21.48 -7.76
C ASP A 404 -3.71 -21.73 -6.29
N ASN A 405 -4.87 -21.31 -5.76
CA ASN A 405 -5.23 -21.49 -4.37
C ASN A 405 -5.89 -22.88 -4.13
N ALA A 406 -5.05 -23.91 -3.89
CA ALA A 406 -5.52 -25.29 -3.69
C ALA A 406 -6.44 -25.45 -2.48
N LYS A 407 -6.20 -24.71 -1.38
CA LYS A 407 -7.04 -24.76 -0.18
C LYS A 407 -8.43 -24.19 -0.45
N LEU A 408 -8.50 -23.09 -1.20
CA LEU A 408 -9.78 -22.51 -1.63
C LEU A 408 -10.54 -23.45 -2.57
N GLN A 409 -9.86 -24.04 -3.55
CA GLN A 409 -10.47 -25.01 -4.47
C GLN A 409 -11.10 -26.19 -3.72
N GLN A 410 -10.41 -26.73 -2.72
CA GLN A 410 -10.95 -27.80 -1.84
C GLN A 410 -12.15 -27.30 -1.03
N PHE A 411 -12.09 -26.08 -0.49
CA PHE A 411 -13.19 -25.49 0.27
C PHE A 411 -14.43 -25.29 -0.61
N ILE A 412 -14.30 -24.78 -1.83
CA ILE A 412 -15.40 -24.67 -2.80
C ILE A 412 -15.99 -26.04 -3.12
N ALA A 413 -15.16 -27.03 -3.42
CA ALA A 413 -15.60 -28.38 -3.73
C ALA A 413 -16.36 -29.04 -2.57
N SER A 414 -16.05 -28.70 -1.32
CA SER A 414 -16.75 -29.22 -0.13
C SER A 414 -18.14 -28.64 0.08
N GLN A 415 -18.51 -27.57 -0.62
CA GLN A 415 -19.81 -26.87 -0.48
C GLN A 415 -20.83 -27.28 -1.55
N VAL A 416 -20.49 -28.18 -2.46
CA VAL A 416 -21.35 -28.69 -3.53
C VAL A 416 -21.47 -30.21 -3.45
N ASP A 417 -22.40 -30.80 -4.22
CA ASP A 417 -22.53 -32.26 -4.28
C ASP A 417 -21.31 -32.94 -4.91
N ALA A 418 -21.16 -34.24 -4.65
CA ALA A 418 -19.98 -35.03 -5.05
C ALA A 418 -19.74 -35.06 -6.57
N GLN A 419 -20.80 -35.04 -7.39
CA GLN A 419 -20.67 -35.04 -8.85
C GLN A 419 -20.18 -33.71 -9.36
N THR A 420 -20.74 -32.61 -8.83
CA THR A 420 -20.31 -31.25 -9.13
C THR A 420 -18.85 -31.00 -8.70
N ALA A 421 -18.48 -31.48 -7.51
CA ALA A 421 -17.10 -31.42 -7.01
C ALA A 421 -16.11 -32.18 -7.91
N ALA A 422 -16.50 -33.41 -8.36
CA ALA A 422 -15.66 -34.19 -9.27
C ALA A 422 -15.44 -33.52 -10.61
N ASN A 423 -16.49 -32.93 -11.19
CA ASN A 423 -16.40 -32.18 -12.45
C ASN A 423 -15.51 -30.91 -12.29
N TYR A 424 -15.72 -30.14 -11.24
CA TYR A 424 -14.92 -28.96 -10.93
C TYR A 424 -13.42 -29.31 -10.81
N ASN A 425 -13.09 -30.35 -10.03
CA ASN A 425 -11.71 -30.80 -9.88
C ASN A 425 -11.09 -31.30 -11.20
N LYS A 426 -11.89 -31.87 -12.08
CA LYS A 426 -11.44 -32.29 -13.41
C LYS A 426 -11.06 -31.09 -14.27
N GLU A 427 -11.90 -30.07 -14.34
CA GLU A 427 -11.63 -28.85 -15.10
C GLU A 427 -10.35 -28.15 -14.60
N LEU A 428 -10.16 -28.03 -13.28
CA LEU A 428 -8.95 -27.47 -12.68
C LEU A 428 -7.68 -28.27 -13.05
N LYS A 429 -7.76 -29.60 -13.04
CA LYS A 429 -6.63 -30.45 -13.44
C LYS A 429 -6.28 -30.29 -14.91
N GLN A 430 -7.28 -30.19 -15.78
CA GLN A 430 -7.07 -30.01 -17.22
C GLN A 430 -6.39 -28.65 -17.50
N MET A 431 -6.81 -27.59 -16.83
CA MET A 431 -6.17 -26.29 -16.94
C MET A 431 -4.69 -26.33 -16.50
N LYS A 432 -4.42 -26.95 -15.33
CA LYS A 432 -3.04 -27.07 -14.83
C LYS A 432 -2.17 -27.89 -15.79
N GLN A 433 -2.70 -28.97 -16.35
CA GLN A 433 -1.98 -29.80 -17.31
C GLN A 433 -1.68 -29.02 -18.61
N ALA A 434 -2.65 -28.31 -19.18
CA ALA A 434 -2.47 -27.49 -20.36
C ALA A 434 -1.41 -26.39 -20.14
N THR A 435 -1.35 -25.82 -18.95
CA THR A 435 -0.33 -24.83 -18.57
C THR A 435 1.07 -25.46 -18.50
N LEU A 436 1.18 -26.67 -17.94
CA LEU A 436 2.45 -27.39 -17.85
C LEU A 436 2.96 -27.88 -19.20
N ASP A 437 2.07 -28.36 -20.06
CA ASP A 437 2.42 -28.86 -21.39
C ASP A 437 2.76 -27.75 -22.39
N GLY A 438 2.60 -26.49 -21.98
CA GLY A 438 2.92 -25.33 -22.82
C GLY A 438 1.98 -25.17 -24.03
N GLU A 439 0.84 -25.86 -24.03
CA GLU A 439 -0.26 -25.60 -24.95
C GLU A 439 -0.93 -24.29 -24.57
N ALA A 440 -0.27 -23.17 -24.98
CA ALA A 440 -0.91 -21.87 -24.95
C ALA A 440 -2.20 -21.97 -25.77
N THR A 441 -3.34 -21.69 -25.18
CA THR A 441 -4.57 -21.40 -25.92
C THR A 441 -4.23 -20.45 -27.04
N LYS A 442 -4.63 -20.77 -28.28
CA LYS A 442 -4.35 -20.00 -29.49
C LYS A 442 -4.65 -18.52 -29.21
N GLY A 443 -3.60 -17.71 -29.06
CA GLY A 443 -3.68 -16.26 -28.87
C GLY A 443 -3.15 -15.70 -27.52
N GLY A 444 -2.72 -16.51 -26.58
CA GLY A 444 -2.15 -16.05 -25.31
C GLY A 444 -0.61 -16.00 -25.31
N MET A 445 -0.02 -14.98 -24.72
CA MET A 445 1.42 -14.89 -24.48
C MET A 445 1.76 -15.66 -23.19
N VAL A 446 2.57 -16.73 -23.32
CA VAL A 446 3.05 -17.48 -22.15
C VAL A 446 4.26 -16.76 -21.56
N LEU A 447 4.09 -16.15 -20.40
CA LEU A 447 5.20 -15.61 -19.62
C LEU A 447 5.91 -16.77 -18.90
N LYS A 448 7.10 -17.15 -19.34
CA LYS A 448 7.93 -18.08 -18.58
C LYS A 448 8.60 -17.33 -17.43
N LYS A 449 8.45 -17.85 -16.20
CA LYS A 449 9.19 -17.37 -15.04
C LYS A 449 10.69 -17.60 -15.31
N GLN A 450 11.46 -16.54 -15.49
CA GLN A 450 12.90 -16.64 -15.51
C GLN A 450 13.42 -16.87 -14.10
N SER A 451 14.35 -17.82 -13.92
CA SER A 451 15.07 -17.96 -12.66
C SER A 451 15.96 -16.72 -12.44
N SER A 452 16.21 -16.36 -11.19
CA SER A 452 17.13 -15.27 -10.84
C SER A 452 18.52 -15.42 -11.48
N ASP A 453 18.96 -16.65 -11.66
CA ASP A 453 20.26 -16.99 -12.27
C ASP A 453 20.29 -16.66 -13.77
N ALA A 454 19.16 -16.81 -14.49
CA ALA A 454 19.05 -16.43 -15.91
C ALA A 454 19.04 -14.90 -16.10
N VAL A 455 18.49 -14.15 -15.13
CA VAL A 455 18.52 -12.68 -15.15
C VAL A 455 19.92 -12.14 -14.87
N GLN A 456 20.65 -12.75 -13.94
CA GLN A 456 22.05 -12.39 -13.65
C GLN A 456 22.95 -12.69 -14.84
N GLY A 457 22.83 -13.85 -15.49
CA GLY A 457 23.57 -14.18 -16.69
C GLY A 457 23.32 -13.23 -17.89
N ALA A 458 22.03 -12.82 -18.08
CA ALA A 458 21.68 -11.86 -19.12
C ALA A 458 22.20 -10.44 -18.84
N GLN A 459 22.27 -10.03 -17.57
CA GLN A 459 22.86 -8.76 -17.16
C GLN A 459 24.38 -8.75 -17.29
N GLU A 460 25.04 -9.86 -16.99
CA GLU A 460 26.49 -10.00 -17.19
C GLU A 460 26.88 -10.00 -18.67
N GLU A 461 26.09 -10.67 -19.54
CA GLU A 461 26.30 -10.62 -21.00
C GLU A 461 26.07 -9.21 -21.56
N GLN A 462 25.05 -8.50 -21.12
CA GLN A 462 24.75 -7.14 -21.56
C GLN A 462 25.80 -6.13 -21.07
N ASN A 463 26.34 -6.32 -19.88
CA ASN A 463 27.42 -5.51 -19.33
C ASN A 463 28.76 -5.81 -20.05
N SER A 464 29.02 -7.05 -20.46
CA SER A 464 30.21 -7.42 -21.22
C SER A 464 30.17 -6.84 -22.65
N LEU A 465 29.01 -6.83 -23.30
CA LEU A 465 28.79 -6.21 -24.62
C LEU A 465 28.96 -4.69 -24.57
N ASN A 466 28.41 -4.03 -23.54
CA ASN A 466 28.58 -2.59 -23.33
C ASN A 466 30.04 -2.22 -23.01
N GLY A 467 30.73 -3.04 -22.21
CA GLY A 467 32.15 -2.87 -21.91
C GLY A 467 33.03 -2.98 -23.16
N GLY A 468 32.74 -3.94 -24.06
CA GLY A 468 33.40 -4.11 -25.35
C GLY A 468 33.20 -2.94 -26.29
N LEU A 469 31.99 -2.38 -26.31
CA LEU A 469 31.64 -1.24 -27.17
C LEU A 469 32.34 0.05 -26.69
N ILE A 470 32.41 0.29 -25.41
CA ILE A 470 33.12 1.43 -24.80
C ILE A 470 34.63 1.32 -25.06
N ALA A 471 35.22 0.14 -24.85
CA ALA A 471 36.63 -0.10 -25.17
C ALA A 471 36.98 0.13 -26.63
N GLY A 472 36.09 -0.29 -27.56
CA GLY A 472 36.22 -0.04 -29.02
C GLY A 472 36.20 1.44 -29.33
N ILE A 473 35.29 2.22 -28.78
CA ILE A 473 35.16 3.67 -28.98
C ILE A 473 36.40 4.40 -28.46
N VAL A 474 36.91 4.04 -27.28
CA VAL A 474 38.12 4.63 -26.69
C VAL A 474 39.34 4.33 -27.57
N LEU A 475 39.46 3.11 -28.11
CA LEU A 475 40.56 2.74 -29.00
C LEU A 475 40.56 3.52 -30.30
N VAL A 476 39.38 3.70 -30.92
CA VAL A 476 39.23 4.50 -32.15
C VAL A 476 39.56 5.98 -31.87
N ALA A 477 39.08 6.56 -30.78
CA ALA A 477 39.42 7.92 -30.41
C ALA A 477 40.93 8.12 -30.18
N PHE A 478 41.61 7.15 -29.56
CA PHE A 478 43.05 7.18 -29.32
C PHE A 478 43.84 7.11 -30.66
N VAL A 479 43.43 6.25 -31.61
CA VAL A 479 44.04 6.14 -32.93
C VAL A 479 43.85 7.43 -33.71
N VAL A 480 42.65 8.03 -33.69
CA VAL A 480 42.39 9.32 -34.37
C VAL A 480 43.26 10.43 -33.74
N MET A 481 43.39 10.47 -32.44
CA MET A 481 44.22 11.44 -31.73
C MET A 481 45.71 11.30 -32.13
N LEU A 482 46.23 10.07 -32.22
CA LEU A 482 47.60 9.80 -32.69
C LEU A 482 47.80 10.23 -34.17
N LEU A 483 46.81 10.05 -35.02
CA LEU A 483 46.89 10.48 -36.43
C LEU A 483 46.89 12.01 -36.54
N ILE A 484 46.13 12.71 -35.73
CA ILE A 484 46.11 14.19 -35.64
C ILE A 484 47.45 14.73 -35.12
N LEU A 485 48.03 14.10 -34.11
CA LEU A 485 49.35 14.49 -33.55
C LEU A 485 50.48 14.27 -34.56
N LYS A 486 50.41 13.18 -35.35
CA LYS A 486 51.36 12.89 -36.41
C LYS A 486 51.28 13.88 -37.57
N LYS A 487 50.06 14.39 -37.89
CA LYS A 487 49.85 15.42 -38.93
C LYS A 487 50.34 16.80 -38.48
N LYS A 488 50.31 17.12 -37.17
CA LYS A 488 50.86 18.38 -36.60
C LYS A 488 52.39 18.39 -36.50
N ARG A 489 53.05 17.22 -36.50
CA ARG A 489 54.54 17.12 -36.51
C ARG A 489 55.16 17.19 -37.90
N LYS A 490 54.35 17.22 -38.96
CA LYS A 490 54.81 17.31 -40.36
C LYS A 490 54.50 18.70 -41.01
N LYS A 491 54.04 19.63 -40.20
CA LYS A 491 54.01 21.06 -40.51
C LYS A 491 55.01 21.79 -39.57
#